data_a825a1e5e28a9f9a15fe9298cacb3268
#
_entry.id   a825a1e5e28a9f9a15fe9298cacb3268
#
_cell.length_a   1.000
_cell.length_b   1.000
_cell.length_c   1.000
_cell.angle_alpha   90.00
_cell.angle_beta   90.00
_cell.angle_gamma   90.00
#
_symmetry.space_group_name_H-M   'P 1'
#
loop_
_entity.id
_entity.type
_entity.pdbx_description
1 polymer ?
#
loop_
_entity_poly.entity_id
_entity_poly.type
_entity_poly.pdbx_seq_one_letter_code
_entity_poly.pdbx_strand_id
1 'polypeptide(L)'
;RYGKNSPPFKETDEAKPVDPYGVSKVAAENILKILSKTHGVEFNIAVPHNIIGPKQKYDDPFRNVASIMVNMILQNREPIIYGDGTQTRTFSDIDDCIFCLDKLLTDPNIKSETVNIGPDEEPITINRLYELISNKMAYNKNPIYVKDRPNEVKHSNCSSEKARTLLGYKTNVTLEDSLIKLIDHIKKKGPKKFNYNYEIEIINEKTPSTWSEKLF
;
A
#
# COMPACT_ATOMS: atom_id res chain seq x y z
N ARG A 1 4.73 1.61 -10.13
CA ARG A 1 4.65 1.22 -11.56
C ARG A 1 3.94 2.29 -12.41
N TYR A 2 2.76 2.72 -12.03
CA TYR A 2 1.87 3.53 -12.86
C TYR A 2 2.14 5.05 -12.81
N GLY A 3 2.62 5.56 -11.67
CA GLY A 3 3.12 6.93 -11.50
C GLY A 3 2.21 8.02 -12.03
N LYS A 4 2.53 8.54 -13.22
CA LYS A 4 1.82 9.67 -13.86
C LYS A 4 0.55 9.28 -14.63
N ASN A 5 0.17 8.01 -14.66
CA ASN A 5 -1.06 7.60 -15.33
C ASN A 5 -2.30 8.03 -14.52
N SER A 6 -3.43 8.16 -15.19
CA SER A 6 -4.71 8.43 -14.52
C SER A 6 -5.33 7.13 -14.00
N PRO A 7 -5.83 7.08 -12.77
CA PRO A 7 -6.53 5.91 -12.27
C PRO A 7 -7.96 5.78 -12.91
N PRO A 8 -8.58 4.59 -12.91
CA PRO A 8 -8.04 3.33 -12.38
C PRO A 8 -6.93 2.75 -13.27
N PHE A 9 -5.81 2.37 -12.66
CA PHE A 9 -4.66 1.82 -13.38
C PHE A 9 -4.97 0.44 -13.95
N LYS A 10 -4.58 0.22 -15.21
CA LYS A 10 -4.71 -1.08 -15.90
C LYS A 10 -3.33 -1.68 -16.17
N GLU A 11 -3.27 -3.00 -16.28
CA GLU A 11 -2.03 -3.71 -16.59
C GLU A 11 -1.45 -3.34 -17.96
N THR A 12 -2.32 -2.90 -18.87
CA THR A 12 -1.97 -2.39 -20.21
C THR A 12 -1.38 -0.99 -20.21
N ASP A 13 -1.50 -0.25 -19.10
CA ASP A 13 -0.95 1.09 -19.01
C ASP A 13 0.57 1.05 -19.07
N GLU A 14 1.14 2.00 -19.82
CA GLU A 14 2.57 2.19 -19.85
C GLU A 14 3.12 2.47 -18.45
N ALA A 15 4.24 1.82 -18.10
CA ALA A 15 4.88 2.08 -16.83
C ALA A 15 5.54 3.48 -16.81
N LYS A 16 5.08 4.35 -15.90
CA LYS A 16 5.56 5.74 -15.75
C LYS A 16 5.94 6.05 -14.31
N PRO A 17 6.88 5.30 -13.71
CA PRO A 17 7.25 5.48 -12.32
C PRO A 17 7.79 6.88 -12.05
N VAL A 18 7.53 7.42 -10.86
CA VAL A 18 7.93 8.79 -10.45
C VAL A 18 8.96 8.80 -9.33
N ASP A 19 9.33 7.62 -8.83
CA ASP A 19 10.29 7.47 -7.73
C ASP A 19 11.22 6.28 -7.97
N PRO A 20 12.38 6.21 -7.26
CA PRO A 20 13.35 5.12 -7.40
C PRO A 20 12.76 3.73 -7.11
N TYR A 21 11.83 3.62 -6.17
CA TYR A 21 11.16 2.36 -5.87
C TYR A 21 10.35 1.86 -7.06
N GLY A 22 9.52 2.71 -7.65
CA GLY A 22 8.75 2.38 -8.85
C GLY A 22 9.65 2.00 -10.02
N VAL A 23 10.74 2.73 -10.25
CA VAL A 23 11.74 2.41 -11.28
C VAL A 23 12.34 1.02 -11.05
N SER A 24 12.74 0.69 -9.82
CA SER A 24 13.32 -0.63 -9.50
C SER A 24 12.33 -1.78 -9.75
N LYS A 25 11.04 -1.57 -9.47
CA LYS A 25 10.00 -2.57 -9.74
C LYS A 25 9.77 -2.80 -11.23
N VAL A 26 9.73 -1.72 -12.02
CA VAL A 26 9.63 -1.81 -13.50
C VAL A 26 10.88 -2.47 -14.11
N ALA A 27 12.06 -2.17 -13.58
CA ALA A 27 13.29 -2.84 -14.00
C ALA A 27 13.24 -4.35 -13.74
N ALA A 28 12.77 -4.76 -12.55
CA ALA A 28 12.58 -6.18 -12.22
C ALA A 28 11.59 -6.88 -13.17
N GLU A 29 10.47 -6.24 -13.52
CA GLU A 29 9.53 -6.77 -14.52
C GLU A 29 10.21 -7.00 -15.87
N ASN A 30 11.01 -6.03 -16.33
CA ASN A 30 11.73 -6.13 -17.61
C ASN A 30 12.79 -7.24 -17.58
N ILE A 31 13.52 -7.39 -16.48
CA ILE A 31 14.48 -8.49 -16.29
C ILE A 31 13.79 -9.85 -16.41
N LEU A 32 12.65 -10.03 -15.74
CA LEU A 32 11.87 -11.28 -15.83
C LEU A 32 11.44 -11.59 -17.27
N LYS A 33 10.96 -10.59 -18.01
CA LYS A 33 10.58 -10.74 -19.42
C LYS A 33 11.77 -11.17 -20.31
N ILE A 34 12.95 -10.60 -20.05
CA ILE A 34 14.18 -10.96 -20.77
C ILE A 34 14.59 -12.39 -20.43
N LEU A 35 14.62 -12.77 -19.15
CA LEU A 35 14.97 -14.12 -18.71
C LEU A 35 14.00 -15.16 -19.25
N SER A 36 12.72 -14.86 -19.29
CA SER A 36 11.72 -15.73 -19.90
C SER A 36 12.01 -15.97 -21.38
N LYS A 37 12.25 -14.90 -22.13
CA LYS A 37 12.54 -15.00 -23.56
C LYS A 37 13.85 -15.73 -23.87
N THR A 38 14.88 -15.53 -23.03
CA THR A 38 16.23 -16.04 -23.30
C THR A 38 16.42 -17.47 -22.76
N HIS A 39 15.82 -17.76 -21.60
CA HIS A 39 16.09 -18.98 -20.84
C HIS A 39 14.84 -19.82 -20.57
N GLY A 40 13.68 -19.43 -21.08
CA GLY A 40 12.43 -20.15 -20.85
C GLY A 40 11.92 -20.09 -19.40
N VAL A 41 12.35 -19.09 -18.61
CA VAL A 41 11.88 -18.92 -17.23
C VAL A 41 10.40 -18.56 -17.24
N GLU A 42 9.57 -19.36 -16.59
CA GLU A 42 8.17 -19.04 -16.37
C GLU A 42 8.03 -18.02 -15.22
N PHE A 43 7.16 -17.04 -15.38
CA PHE A 43 6.91 -16.04 -14.36
C PHE A 43 5.48 -15.52 -14.39
N ASN A 44 5.01 -15.02 -13.26
CA ASN A 44 3.85 -14.15 -13.16
C ASN A 44 4.20 -12.94 -12.31
N ILE A 45 3.59 -11.79 -12.59
CA ILE A 45 3.81 -10.53 -11.89
C ILE A 45 2.53 -10.12 -11.18
N ALA A 46 2.55 -10.20 -9.86
CA ALA A 46 1.52 -9.63 -9.01
C ALA A 46 1.83 -8.15 -8.73
N VAL A 47 0.85 -7.29 -8.93
CA VAL A 47 0.94 -5.84 -8.63
C VAL A 47 -0.11 -5.49 -7.57
N PRO A 48 0.18 -5.78 -6.27
CA PRO A 48 -0.76 -5.54 -5.20
C PRO A 48 -0.82 -4.06 -4.82
N HIS A 49 -2.02 -3.59 -4.52
CA HIS A 49 -2.29 -2.21 -4.13
C HIS A 49 -2.65 -2.10 -2.64
N ASN A 50 -1.85 -1.31 -1.90
CA ASN A 50 -2.06 -0.93 -0.49
C ASN A 50 -2.56 -2.07 0.42
N ILE A 51 -1.84 -3.17 0.48
CA ILE A 51 -2.21 -4.32 1.31
C ILE A 51 -2.16 -3.94 2.79
N ILE A 52 -3.20 -4.31 3.53
CA ILE A 52 -3.28 -4.21 4.98
C ILE A 52 -3.69 -5.55 5.58
N GLY A 53 -3.35 -5.76 6.85
CA GLY A 53 -3.76 -6.95 7.58
C GLY A 53 -2.91 -7.24 8.81
N PRO A 54 -3.25 -8.28 9.56
CA PRO A 54 -2.46 -8.75 10.70
C PRO A 54 -1.00 -9.02 10.31
N LYS A 55 -0.09 -8.87 11.29
CA LYS A 55 1.37 -9.05 11.13
C LYS A 55 2.07 -8.02 10.25
N GLN A 56 1.36 -7.03 9.70
CA GLN A 56 2.01 -5.90 9.04
C GLN A 56 2.93 -5.18 10.03
N LYS A 57 4.14 -4.82 9.57
CA LYS A 57 5.08 -4.05 10.39
C LYS A 57 4.51 -2.65 10.66
N TYR A 58 4.41 -2.25 11.92
CA TYR A 58 3.76 -1.01 12.35
C TYR A 58 4.67 -0.04 13.10
N ASP A 59 5.92 -0.42 13.30
CA ASP A 59 6.98 0.37 13.93
C ASP A 59 7.98 0.94 12.92
N ASP A 60 7.64 0.90 11.63
CA ASP A 60 8.47 1.37 10.53
C ASP A 60 7.84 2.65 9.92
N PRO A 61 8.50 3.81 10.00
CA PRO A 61 7.96 5.09 9.53
C PRO A 61 7.81 5.18 8.00
N PHE A 62 8.36 4.21 7.26
CA PHE A 62 8.31 4.17 5.79
C PHE A 62 7.24 3.21 5.24
N ARG A 63 6.42 2.62 6.11
CA ARG A 63 5.41 1.62 5.75
C ARG A 63 4.00 2.20 5.59
N ASN A 64 3.02 1.31 5.59
CA ASN A 64 1.62 1.63 5.34
C ASN A 64 1.02 2.56 6.41
N VAL A 65 0.33 3.58 5.96
CA VAL A 65 -0.27 4.62 6.79
C VAL A 65 -1.24 4.07 7.85
N ALA A 66 -2.05 3.04 7.52
CA ALA A 66 -3.01 2.48 8.45
C ALA A 66 -2.34 1.90 9.71
N SER A 67 -1.28 1.11 9.55
CA SER A 67 -0.55 0.53 10.68
C SER A 67 0.20 1.58 11.51
N ILE A 68 0.72 2.63 10.85
CA ILE A 68 1.34 3.77 11.52
C ILE A 68 0.32 4.51 12.40
N MET A 69 -0.85 4.85 11.84
CA MET A 69 -1.92 5.52 12.57
C MET A 69 -2.34 4.73 13.81
N VAL A 70 -2.58 3.42 13.67
CA VAL A 70 -2.93 2.56 14.80
C VAL A 70 -1.86 2.56 15.88
N ASN A 71 -0.59 2.47 15.50
CA ASN A 71 0.53 2.48 16.46
C ASN A 71 0.66 3.82 17.19
N MET A 72 0.48 4.94 16.48
CA MET A 72 0.50 6.28 17.10
C MET A 72 -0.64 6.46 18.09
N ILE A 73 -1.86 6.06 17.73
CA ILE A 73 -3.03 6.12 18.61
C ILE A 73 -2.81 5.29 19.88
N LEU A 74 -2.25 4.09 19.77
CA LEU A 74 -1.92 3.26 20.94
C LEU A 74 -0.86 3.89 21.85
N GLN A 75 0.00 4.75 21.30
CA GLN A 75 0.95 5.56 22.07
C GLN A 75 0.31 6.86 22.61
N ASN A 76 -1.00 7.05 22.45
CA ASN A 76 -1.73 8.30 22.77
C ASN A 76 -1.19 9.54 22.03
N ARG A 77 -0.60 9.33 20.84
CA ARG A 77 -0.06 10.36 19.95
C ARG A 77 -1.02 10.62 18.79
N GLU A 78 -1.04 11.85 18.31
CA GLU A 78 -1.87 12.26 17.19
C GLU A 78 -1.28 11.74 15.87
N PRO A 79 -2.05 10.97 15.08
CA PRO A 79 -1.61 10.55 13.74
C PRO A 79 -1.29 11.72 12.83
N ILE A 80 -0.29 11.52 11.96
CA ILE A 80 0.17 12.54 11.02
C ILE A 80 -0.42 12.25 9.64
N ILE A 81 -0.98 13.30 9.02
CA ILE A 81 -1.52 13.28 7.66
C ILE A 81 -0.75 14.29 6.81
N TYR A 82 -0.28 13.86 5.65
CA TYR A 82 0.35 14.75 4.68
C TYR A 82 -0.70 15.53 3.89
N GLY A 83 -0.41 16.80 3.61
CA GLY A 83 -1.32 17.69 2.90
C GLY A 83 -2.63 17.90 3.64
N ASP A 84 -3.72 17.97 2.91
CA ASP A 84 -5.08 18.13 3.43
C ASP A 84 -5.82 16.80 3.71
N GLY A 85 -5.17 15.67 3.45
CA GLY A 85 -5.75 14.35 3.64
C GLY A 85 -6.80 13.93 2.61
N THR A 86 -6.96 14.70 1.51
CA THR A 86 -7.93 14.40 0.43
C THR A 86 -7.39 13.39 -0.59
N GLN A 87 -6.12 13.02 -0.53
CA GLN A 87 -5.56 11.98 -1.38
C GLN A 87 -6.28 10.64 -1.16
N THR A 88 -6.59 9.94 -2.25
CA THR A 88 -7.41 8.73 -2.20
C THR A 88 -6.60 7.46 -2.45
N ARG A 89 -6.99 6.41 -1.75
CA ARG A 89 -6.44 5.05 -1.87
C ARG A 89 -7.55 4.01 -1.77
N THR A 90 -7.35 2.88 -2.42
CA THR A 90 -8.04 1.63 -2.11
C THR A 90 -7.12 0.76 -1.26
N PHE A 91 -7.67 -0.04 -0.38
CA PHE A 91 -6.91 -0.91 0.52
C PHE A 91 -7.33 -2.37 0.33
N SER A 92 -6.35 -3.25 0.14
CA SER A 92 -6.56 -4.68 -0.04
C SER A 92 -6.38 -5.42 1.28
N ASP A 93 -7.30 -6.33 1.61
CA ASP A 93 -7.03 -7.28 2.69
C ASP A 93 -5.96 -8.29 2.28
N ILE A 94 -5.12 -8.68 3.22
CA ILE A 94 -4.03 -9.63 2.98
C ILE A 94 -4.56 -11.00 2.56
N ASP A 95 -5.71 -11.46 3.06
CA ASP A 95 -6.27 -12.77 2.73
C ASP A 95 -6.71 -12.81 1.25
N ASP A 96 -7.35 -11.74 0.76
CA ASP A 96 -7.73 -11.60 -0.65
C ASP A 96 -6.50 -11.52 -1.56
N CYS A 97 -5.42 -10.88 -1.10
CA CYS A 97 -4.16 -10.84 -1.83
C CYS A 97 -3.49 -12.22 -1.89
N ILE A 98 -3.43 -12.96 -0.78
CA ILE A 98 -2.86 -14.30 -0.72
C ILE A 98 -3.59 -15.25 -1.66
N PHE A 99 -4.92 -15.17 -1.74
CA PHE A 99 -5.70 -15.96 -2.71
C PHE A 99 -5.21 -15.76 -4.15
N CYS A 100 -4.99 -14.50 -4.55
CA CYS A 100 -4.48 -14.20 -5.89
C CYS A 100 -3.05 -14.70 -6.10
N LEU A 101 -2.17 -14.55 -5.10
CA LEU A 101 -0.79 -15.03 -5.17
C LEU A 101 -0.73 -16.55 -5.29
N ASP A 102 -1.57 -17.26 -4.53
CA ASP A 102 -1.68 -18.72 -4.62
C ASP A 102 -2.09 -19.16 -6.04
N LYS A 103 -3.12 -18.53 -6.61
CA LYS A 103 -3.55 -18.81 -7.98
C LYS A 103 -2.45 -18.53 -9.02
N LEU A 104 -1.76 -17.42 -8.92
CA LEU A 104 -0.65 -17.06 -9.82
C LEU A 104 0.53 -18.04 -9.73
N LEU A 105 0.72 -18.68 -8.56
CA LEU A 105 1.80 -19.63 -8.33
C LEU A 105 1.44 -21.06 -8.74
N THR A 106 0.19 -21.48 -8.51
CA THR A 106 -0.19 -22.89 -8.58
C THR A 106 -0.97 -23.28 -9.84
N ASP A 107 -1.61 -22.32 -10.52
CA ASP A 107 -2.37 -22.61 -11.75
C ASP A 107 -1.42 -22.73 -12.96
N PRO A 108 -1.25 -23.93 -13.53
CA PRO A 108 -0.32 -24.16 -14.64
C PRO A 108 -0.73 -23.47 -15.95
N ASN A 109 -1.98 -23.01 -16.04
CA ASN A 109 -2.49 -22.31 -17.22
C ASN A 109 -2.18 -20.80 -17.19
N ILE A 110 -1.75 -20.25 -16.04
CA ILE A 110 -1.44 -18.84 -15.87
C ILE A 110 0.07 -18.65 -15.98
N LYS A 111 0.51 -18.08 -17.11
CA LYS A 111 1.94 -17.89 -17.39
C LYS A 111 2.19 -16.55 -18.04
N SER A 112 3.28 -15.91 -17.64
CA SER A 112 3.73 -14.61 -18.17
C SER A 112 2.70 -13.48 -18.04
N GLU A 113 1.86 -13.58 -17.02
CA GLU A 113 0.81 -12.62 -16.76
C GLU A 113 1.27 -11.53 -15.78
N THR A 114 0.81 -10.29 -16.00
CA THR A 114 0.88 -9.22 -15.02
C THR A 114 -0.54 -8.94 -14.56
N VAL A 115 -0.78 -8.94 -13.24
CA VAL A 115 -2.12 -8.82 -12.68
C VAL A 115 -2.12 -7.83 -11.52
N ASN A 116 -2.96 -6.79 -11.61
CA ASN A 116 -3.26 -5.91 -10.50
C ASN A 116 -4.09 -6.65 -9.46
N ILE A 117 -3.72 -6.51 -8.19
CA ILE A 117 -4.43 -7.14 -7.08
C ILE A 117 -4.88 -6.05 -6.11
N GLY A 118 -6.17 -5.95 -5.90
CA GLY A 118 -6.77 -5.01 -4.97
C GLY A 118 -8.20 -4.67 -5.35
N PRO A 119 -8.97 -4.11 -4.42
CA PRO A 119 -10.33 -3.67 -4.71
C PRO A 119 -10.30 -2.48 -5.68
N ASP A 120 -11.25 -2.43 -6.59
CA ASP A 120 -11.52 -1.26 -7.44
C ASP A 120 -12.86 -0.57 -7.07
N GLU A 121 -13.46 -1.02 -6.00
CA GLU A 121 -14.54 -0.37 -5.31
C GLU A 121 -14.08 1.00 -4.77
N GLU A 122 -14.97 1.74 -4.14
CA GLU A 122 -14.77 3.14 -3.76
C GLU A 122 -13.41 3.44 -3.09
N PRO A 123 -12.56 4.27 -3.72
CA PRO A 123 -11.37 4.79 -3.06
C PRO A 123 -11.78 5.70 -1.90
N ILE A 124 -11.11 5.57 -0.77
CA ILE A 124 -11.33 6.45 0.37
C ILE A 124 -10.21 7.48 0.51
N THR A 125 -10.53 8.64 1.08
CA THR A 125 -9.52 9.64 1.45
C THR A 125 -8.72 9.19 2.69
N ILE A 126 -7.52 9.73 2.87
CA ILE A 126 -6.74 9.47 4.09
C ILE A 126 -7.45 10.03 5.34
N ASN A 127 -8.20 11.13 5.19
CA ASN A 127 -9.08 11.62 6.26
C ASN A 127 -10.12 10.56 6.65
N ARG A 128 -10.78 9.95 5.65
CA ARG A 128 -11.77 8.90 5.93
C ARG A 128 -11.15 7.65 6.57
N LEU A 129 -9.94 7.28 6.14
CA LEU A 129 -9.19 6.20 6.80
C LEU A 129 -8.93 6.51 8.27
N TYR A 130 -8.50 7.74 8.56
CA TYR A 130 -8.28 8.19 9.94
C TYR A 130 -9.58 8.11 10.76
N GLU A 131 -10.71 8.61 10.25
CA GLU A 131 -12.02 8.53 10.92
C GLU A 131 -12.42 7.09 11.25
N LEU A 132 -12.26 6.16 10.30
CA LEU A 132 -12.57 4.75 10.51
C LEU A 132 -11.70 4.15 11.63
N ILE A 133 -10.40 4.44 11.64
CA ILE A 133 -9.47 3.94 12.66
C ILE A 133 -9.78 4.57 14.03
N SER A 134 -9.92 5.89 14.09
CA SER A 134 -10.15 6.62 15.34
C SER A 134 -11.47 6.19 16.01
N ASN A 135 -12.55 6.03 15.23
CA ASN A 135 -13.82 5.54 15.73
C ASN A 135 -13.71 4.13 16.31
N LYS A 136 -13.04 3.20 15.60
CA LYS A 136 -12.83 1.81 16.06
C LYS A 136 -11.92 1.72 17.30
N MET A 137 -11.11 2.74 17.53
CA MET A 137 -10.21 2.80 18.68
C MET A 137 -10.72 3.71 19.82
N ALA A 138 -11.90 4.33 19.67
CA ALA A 138 -12.46 5.32 20.59
C ALA A 138 -11.47 6.47 20.89
N TYR A 139 -10.79 6.96 19.86
CA TYR A 139 -9.77 7.99 19.94
C TYR A 139 -10.34 9.34 19.46
N ASN A 140 -10.24 10.38 20.28
CA ASN A 140 -10.97 11.65 20.09
C ASN A 140 -10.08 12.86 19.75
N LYS A 141 -8.75 12.69 19.61
CA LYS A 141 -7.86 13.79 19.21
C LYS A 141 -7.86 13.92 17.68
N ASN A 142 -7.63 15.13 17.19
CA ASN A 142 -7.48 15.39 15.75
C ASN A 142 -6.12 14.92 15.22
N PRO A 143 -6.00 14.58 13.94
CA PRO A 143 -4.71 14.33 13.33
C PRO A 143 -3.91 15.62 13.15
N ILE A 144 -2.59 15.51 13.06
CA ILE A 144 -1.70 16.61 12.71
C ILE A 144 -1.50 16.62 11.20
N TYR A 145 -1.77 17.76 10.56
CA TYR A 145 -1.53 17.94 9.14
C TYR A 145 -0.14 18.55 8.92
N VAL A 146 0.64 17.93 8.03
CA VAL A 146 1.98 18.40 7.65
C VAL A 146 2.03 18.65 6.14
N LYS A 147 3.09 19.33 5.67
CA LYS A 147 3.28 19.63 4.24
C LYS A 147 3.16 18.37 3.38
N ASP A 148 2.63 18.52 2.17
CA ASP A 148 2.52 17.45 1.17
C ASP A 148 3.85 16.72 0.94
N ARG A 149 3.77 15.41 0.71
CA ARG A 149 4.93 14.64 0.29
C ARG A 149 5.29 14.97 -1.16
N PRO A 150 6.56 15.22 -1.44
CA PRO A 150 7.02 15.39 -2.82
C PRO A 150 6.68 14.15 -3.67
N ASN A 151 6.22 14.38 -4.91
CA ASN A 151 5.89 13.35 -5.89
C ASN A 151 4.80 12.34 -5.43
N GLU A 152 3.98 12.68 -4.45
CA GLU A 152 2.88 11.81 -4.07
C GLU A 152 1.82 11.73 -5.17
N VAL A 153 1.40 10.50 -5.49
CA VAL A 153 0.26 10.28 -6.39
C VAL A 153 -1.02 10.59 -5.62
N LYS A 154 -1.75 11.64 -6.02
CA LYS A 154 -2.94 12.11 -5.29
C LYS A 154 -4.06 11.07 -5.28
N HIS A 155 -4.34 10.43 -6.41
CA HIS A 155 -5.39 9.40 -6.53
C HIS A 155 -4.78 8.11 -7.03
N SER A 156 -4.94 7.02 -6.28
CA SER A 156 -4.35 5.73 -6.62
C SER A 156 -5.32 4.59 -6.33
N ASN A 157 -5.86 4.02 -7.40
CA ASN A 157 -6.60 2.78 -7.42
C ASN A 157 -6.32 2.04 -8.74
N CYS A 158 -6.52 0.73 -8.75
CA CYS A 158 -6.33 -0.10 -9.95
C CYS A 158 -7.65 -0.70 -10.42
N SER A 159 -7.72 -1.11 -11.68
CA SER A 159 -8.76 -2.02 -12.16
C SER A 159 -8.44 -3.44 -11.71
N SER A 160 -9.42 -4.15 -11.19
CA SER A 160 -9.33 -5.56 -10.80
C SER A 160 -10.00 -6.49 -11.81
N GLU A 161 -10.40 -5.97 -12.96
CA GLU A 161 -11.09 -6.75 -13.99
C GLU A 161 -10.30 -8.00 -14.42
N LYS A 162 -9.00 -7.84 -14.65
CA LYS A 162 -8.13 -8.97 -15.00
C LYS A 162 -7.99 -9.98 -13.87
N ALA A 163 -7.84 -9.54 -12.63
CA ALA A 163 -7.82 -10.43 -11.48
C ALA A 163 -9.13 -11.22 -11.35
N ARG A 164 -10.29 -10.58 -11.58
CA ARG A 164 -11.59 -11.26 -11.55
C ARG A 164 -11.71 -12.33 -12.64
N THR A 165 -11.37 -11.98 -13.86
CA THR A 165 -11.52 -12.89 -14.99
C THR A 165 -10.51 -14.03 -15.00
N LEU A 166 -9.26 -13.75 -14.64
CA LEU A 166 -8.17 -14.73 -14.71
C LEU A 166 -8.05 -15.57 -13.43
N LEU A 167 -8.21 -14.96 -12.26
CA LEU A 167 -7.97 -15.61 -10.96
C LEU A 167 -9.25 -15.94 -10.21
N GLY A 168 -10.41 -15.41 -10.62
CA GLY A 168 -11.65 -15.49 -9.85
C GLY A 168 -11.63 -14.60 -8.60
N TYR A 169 -10.82 -13.52 -8.62
CA TYR A 169 -10.73 -12.57 -7.51
C TYR A 169 -12.10 -11.99 -7.15
N LYS A 170 -12.34 -11.86 -5.87
CA LYS A 170 -13.46 -11.11 -5.28
C LYS A 170 -12.95 -10.39 -4.05
N THR A 171 -13.51 -9.23 -3.74
CA THR A 171 -13.29 -8.57 -2.46
C THR A 171 -14.17 -9.29 -1.43
N ASN A 172 -13.58 -10.21 -0.66
CA ASN A 172 -14.30 -10.98 0.36
C ASN A 172 -14.25 -10.31 1.73
N VAL A 173 -13.23 -9.49 1.97
CA VAL A 173 -13.02 -8.81 3.25
C VAL A 173 -13.20 -7.32 3.06
N THR A 174 -14.13 -6.72 3.79
CA THR A 174 -14.35 -5.26 3.76
C THR A 174 -13.16 -4.52 4.35
N LEU A 175 -12.98 -3.24 3.96
CA LEU A 175 -11.95 -2.40 4.58
C LEU A 175 -12.13 -2.33 6.09
N GLU A 176 -13.37 -2.24 6.57
CA GLU A 176 -13.66 -2.15 7.99
C GLU A 176 -13.26 -3.40 8.77
N ASP A 177 -13.50 -4.59 8.20
CA ASP A 177 -13.09 -5.86 8.80
C ASP A 177 -11.56 -6.00 8.79
N SER A 178 -10.91 -5.60 7.71
CA SER A 178 -9.45 -5.57 7.62
C SER A 178 -8.83 -4.65 8.67
N LEU A 179 -9.43 -3.47 8.89
CA LEU A 179 -8.97 -2.54 9.94
C LEU A 179 -9.19 -3.12 11.34
N ILE A 180 -10.29 -3.81 11.59
CA ILE A 180 -10.52 -4.50 12.88
C ILE A 180 -9.43 -5.54 13.12
N LYS A 181 -9.19 -6.44 12.16
CA LYS A 181 -8.12 -7.46 12.24
C LYS A 181 -6.75 -6.83 12.51
N LEU A 182 -6.42 -5.74 11.81
CA LEU A 182 -5.16 -5.01 11.97
C LEU A 182 -5.04 -4.39 13.37
N ILE A 183 -6.07 -3.66 13.81
CA ILE A 183 -6.13 -3.00 15.12
C ILE A 183 -5.98 -4.03 16.25
N ASP A 184 -6.74 -5.12 16.21
CA ASP A 184 -6.71 -6.16 17.23
C ASP A 184 -5.34 -6.83 17.31
N HIS A 185 -4.71 -7.08 16.15
CA HIS A 185 -3.36 -7.63 16.12
C HIS A 185 -2.35 -6.69 16.77
N ILE A 186 -2.39 -5.39 16.44
CA ILE A 186 -1.45 -4.41 17.00
C ILE A 186 -1.73 -4.19 18.49
N LYS A 187 -3.00 -4.09 18.91
CA LYS A 187 -3.38 -4.02 20.33
C LYS A 187 -2.82 -5.20 21.12
N LYS A 188 -2.94 -6.42 20.59
CA LYS A 188 -2.41 -7.64 21.24
C LYS A 188 -0.88 -7.63 21.36
N LYS A 189 -0.17 -7.05 20.40
CA LYS A 189 1.30 -6.93 20.41
C LYS A 189 1.80 -5.76 21.24
N GLY A 190 0.96 -4.76 21.47
CA GLY A 190 1.26 -3.50 22.12
C GLY A 190 1.92 -2.46 21.21
N PRO A 191 1.91 -1.19 21.65
CA PRO A 191 2.56 -0.11 20.91
C PRO A 191 4.08 -0.29 20.87
N LYS A 192 4.71 0.19 19.78
CA LYS A 192 6.16 0.16 19.60
C LYS A 192 6.69 1.52 19.20
N LYS A 193 7.84 1.90 19.71
CA LYS A 193 8.57 3.07 19.20
C LYS A 193 8.92 2.86 17.74
N PHE A 194 8.82 3.92 16.96
CA PHE A 194 9.23 3.86 15.56
C PHE A 194 10.74 3.69 15.44
N ASN A 195 11.13 2.82 14.53
CA ASN A 195 12.52 2.48 14.30
C ASN A 195 13.00 3.07 12.98
N TYR A 196 13.85 4.08 13.07
CA TYR A 196 14.52 4.71 11.93
C TYR A 196 15.82 3.97 11.64
N ASN A 197 15.72 2.75 11.09
CA ASN A 197 16.87 1.88 10.79
C ASN A 197 17.80 2.42 9.69
N TYR A 198 17.39 3.48 8.99
CA TYR A 198 18.14 4.07 7.90
C TYR A 198 18.41 5.53 8.22
N GLU A 199 19.64 5.94 8.06
CA GLU A 199 19.99 7.36 8.02
C GLU A 199 19.61 7.91 6.65
N ILE A 200 19.05 9.12 6.63
CA ILE A 200 18.77 9.83 5.38
C ILE A 200 20.02 10.62 5.04
N GLU A 201 20.73 10.18 3.99
CA GLU A 201 22.00 10.79 3.58
C GLU A 201 21.81 12.19 2.98
N ILE A 202 20.67 12.43 2.30
CA ILE A 202 20.38 13.70 1.65
C ILE A 202 19.09 14.28 2.25
N ILE A 203 19.22 15.36 3.02
CA ILE A 203 18.11 16.12 3.59
C ILE A 203 18.05 17.48 2.87
N ASN A 204 16.90 17.76 2.24
CA ASN A 204 16.61 19.04 1.61
C ASN A 204 15.10 19.34 1.69
N GLU A 205 14.65 20.41 1.03
CA GLU A 205 13.26 20.85 1.03
C GLU A 205 12.26 19.82 0.42
N LYS A 206 12.75 18.80 -0.27
CA LYS A 206 11.96 17.68 -0.81
C LYS A 206 11.96 16.45 0.08
N THR A 207 12.69 16.47 1.19
CA THR A 207 12.65 15.37 2.15
C THR A 207 11.38 15.50 3.02
N PRO A 208 10.55 14.46 3.13
CA PRO A 208 9.37 14.51 4.00
C PRO A 208 9.73 14.83 5.45
N SER A 209 9.04 15.79 6.06
CA SER A 209 9.32 16.24 7.44
C SER A 209 9.26 15.11 8.46
N THR A 210 8.34 14.16 8.29
CA THR A 210 8.25 12.98 9.19
C THR A 210 9.51 12.12 9.17
N TRP A 211 10.32 12.20 8.10
CA TRP A 211 11.58 11.47 7.99
C TRP A 211 12.76 12.29 8.48
N SER A 212 12.88 13.55 8.02
CA SER A 212 13.99 14.43 8.40
C SER A 212 13.96 14.82 9.88
N GLU A 213 12.76 15.03 10.43
CA GLU A 213 12.54 15.45 11.82
C GLU A 213 12.15 14.29 12.76
N LYS A 214 12.04 13.06 12.19
CA LYS A 214 11.68 11.84 12.93
C LYS A 214 10.39 12.01 13.74
N LEU A 215 9.34 12.55 13.12
CA LEU A 215 8.09 12.93 13.78
C LEU A 215 7.21 11.72 14.20
N PHE A 216 7.49 10.51 13.76
CA PHE A 216 6.80 9.32 14.22
C PHE A 216 7.33 8.80 15.55
#